data_befabec136d0b288b05fa20ec24dad63
#
_entry.id   befabec136d0b288b05fa20ec24dad63
#
_cell.length_a   1.000
_cell.length_b   1.000
_cell.length_c   1.000
_cell.angle_alpha   90.00
_cell.angle_beta   90.00
_cell.angle_gamma   90.00
#
_symmetry.space_group_name_H-M   'P 1'
#
loop_
_entity.id
_entity.type
_entity.pdbx_description
1 polymer ?
#
loop_
_entity_poly.entity_id
_entity_poly.type
_entity_poly.pdbx_seq_one_letter_code
_entity_poly.pdbx_strand_id
1 'polypeptide(L)'
;MPNIIFIHGLESSGQGFKGQLFKKVLPGILTPDFRAYTPDISYKALLRERMAQLYTILENKEKWIIIGSSYGGLMGALYACRFPNKVSRLILLAPVLSTPDLNPKKFQPIDIPVTVFHGKNDQIVPLKPSRSRAKKLFNNLTYNVVDDDHMLHSTVLKIDWPQLTGVS
;
A
#
# COMPACT_ATOMS: atom_id res chain seq x y z
N MET A 1 1.80 -15.23 -15.19
CA MET A 1 1.63 -14.85 -13.76
C MET A 1 1.58 -13.34 -13.67
N PRO A 2 0.60 -12.78 -13.01
CA PRO A 2 0.56 -11.34 -12.77
C PRO A 2 1.73 -10.89 -11.88
N ASN A 3 2.18 -9.66 -12.11
CA ASN A 3 3.20 -9.04 -11.26
C ASN A 3 2.51 -8.49 -10.01
N ILE A 4 2.79 -9.06 -8.87
CA ILE A 4 2.16 -8.67 -7.61
C ILE A 4 3.21 -8.51 -6.51
N ILE A 5 3.07 -7.45 -5.72
CA ILE A 5 3.99 -7.11 -4.63
C ILE A 5 3.23 -6.67 -3.38
N PHE A 6 3.75 -7.06 -2.22
CA PHE A 6 3.34 -6.51 -0.92
C PHE A 6 4.42 -5.59 -0.37
N ILE A 7 4.03 -4.38 0.03
CA ILE A 7 4.91 -3.37 0.64
C ILE A 7 4.52 -3.23 2.11
N HIS A 8 5.43 -3.65 3.00
CA HIS A 8 5.19 -3.66 4.44
C HIS A 8 5.26 -2.27 5.09
N GLY A 9 4.76 -2.17 6.32
CA GLY A 9 4.75 -0.94 7.10
C GLY A 9 6.10 -0.54 7.67
N LEU A 10 6.08 0.55 8.47
CA LEU A 10 7.28 1.21 8.99
C LEU A 10 8.16 0.28 9.84
N GLU A 11 7.56 -0.36 10.83
CA GLU A 11 8.26 -1.21 11.82
C GLU A 11 8.07 -2.71 11.54
N SER A 12 7.67 -3.06 10.32
CA SER A 12 7.39 -4.41 9.89
C SER A 12 8.45 -4.91 8.89
N SER A 13 8.17 -6.06 8.29
CA SER A 13 8.98 -6.67 7.24
C SER A 13 8.11 -7.45 6.26
N GLY A 14 8.69 -7.86 5.15
CA GLY A 14 8.03 -8.78 4.21
C GLY A 14 7.79 -10.17 4.79
N GLN A 15 8.40 -10.49 5.93
CA GLN A 15 8.29 -11.77 6.63
C GLN A 15 7.34 -11.70 7.84
N GLY A 16 6.68 -10.55 8.07
CA GLY A 16 5.71 -10.38 9.15
C GLY A 16 4.37 -11.07 8.86
N PHE A 17 3.38 -10.80 9.72
CA PHE A 17 2.05 -11.44 9.65
C PHE A 17 1.42 -11.35 8.25
N LYS A 18 1.35 -10.14 7.68
CA LYS A 18 0.74 -9.94 6.36
C LYS A 18 1.57 -10.56 5.25
N GLY A 19 2.88 -10.43 5.29
CA GLY A 19 3.76 -11.06 4.30
C GLY A 19 3.61 -12.58 4.25
N GLN A 20 3.53 -13.22 5.41
CA GLN A 20 3.30 -14.67 5.51
C GLN A 20 1.92 -15.06 4.97
N LEU A 21 0.89 -14.29 5.32
CA LEU A 21 -0.46 -14.54 4.81
C LEU A 21 -0.48 -14.45 3.28
N PHE A 22 0.08 -13.39 2.72
CA PHE A 22 0.04 -13.18 1.26
C PHE A 22 0.83 -14.25 0.50
N LYS A 23 1.97 -14.68 1.01
CA LYS A 23 2.71 -15.81 0.41
C LYS A 23 1.88 -17.08 0.35
N LYS A 24 1.02 -17.30 1.35
CA LYS A 24 0.15 -18.47 1.42
C LYS A 24 -1.01 -18.41 0.43
N VAL A 25 -1.62 -17.22 0.27
CA VAL A 25 -2.89 -17.07 -0.46
C VAL A 25 -2.73 -16.50 -1.88
N LEU A 26 -1.58 -15.91 -2.20
CA LEU A 26 -1.31 -15.29 -3.50
C LEU A 26 0.00 -15.85 -4.09
N PRO A 27 -0.08 -16.92 -4.89
CA PRO A 27 1.11 -17.52 -5.49
C PRO A 27 1.93 -16.51 -6.31
N GLY A 28 3.24 -16.52 -6.10
CA GLY A 28 4.15 -15.67 -6.86
C GLY A 28 4.27 -14.22 -6.38
N ILE A 29 3.59 -13.86 -5.29
CA ILE A 29 3.72 -12.51 -4.71
C ILE A 29 5.15 -12.25 -4.23
N LEU A 30 5.67 -11.06 -4.53
CA LEU A 30 6.91 -10.57 -3.94
C LEU A 30 6.62 -9.93 -2.58
N THR A 31 7.39 -10.30 -1.57
CA THR A 31 7.30 -9.72 -0.22
C THR A 31 8.68 -9.26 0.24
N PRO A 32 9.26 -8.25 -0.42
CA PRO A 32 10.62 -7.80 -0.08
C PRO A 32 10.68 -7.14 1.30
N ASP A 33 11.87 -7.20 1.90
CA ASP A 33 12.19 -6.41 3.08
C ASP A 33 12.77 -5.07 2.63
N PHE A 34 12.13 -3.97 3.03
CA PHE A 34 12.64 -2.63 2.80
C PHE A 34 13.54 -2.19 3.95
N ARG A 35 14.32 -1.13 3.74
CA ARG A 35 15.20 -0.57 4.76
C ARG A 35 14.47 -0.49 6.10
N ALA A 36 15.06 -1.08 7.15
CA ALA A 36 14.50 -1.05 8.49
C ALA A 36 14.45 0.37 9.04
N TYR A 37 13.37 0.70 9.75
CA TYR A 37 13.28 1.94 10.51
C TYR A 37 14.18 1.83 11.75
N THR A 38 14.98 2.88 11.95
CA THR A 38 15.80 3.04 13.16
C THR A 38 15.59 4.46 13.69
N PRO A 39 15.70 4.70 15.02
CA PRO A 39 15.42 6.02 15.58
C PRO A 39 16.34 7.16 15.08
N ASP A 40 17.48 6.83 14.49
CA ASP A 40 18.44 7.79 13.96
C ASP A 40 18.16 8.25 12.53
N ILE A 41 17.25 7.61 11.82
CA ILE A 41 16.88 8.02 10.47
C ILE A 41 15.58 8.82 10.47
N SER A 42 15.55 9.94 9.73
CA SER A 42 14.31 10.71 9.56
C SER A 42 13.32 9.96 8.66
N TYR A 43 12.02 10.22 8.85
CA TYR A 43 11.00 9.66 7.98
C TYR A 43 11.22 10.01 6.51
N LYS A 44 11.67 11.23 6.23
CA LYS A 44 11.95 11.68 4.87
C LYS A 44 13.10 10.91 4.22
N ALA A 45 14.18 10.70 4.96
CA ALA A 45 15.33 9.94 4.48
C ALA A 45 14.97 8.47 4.28
N LEU A 46 14.20 7.89 5.22
CA LEU A 46 13.73 6.51 5.12
C LEU A 46 12.83 6.32 3.88
N LEU A 47 11.89 7.25 3.65
CA LEU A 47 11.01 7.20 2.48
C LEU A 47 11.80 7.22 1.18
N ARG A 48 12.80 8.10 1.09
CA ARG A 48 13.67 8.20 -0.08
C ARG A 48 14.40 6.88 -0.35
N GLU A 49 14.99 6.27 0.68
CA GLU A 49 15.70 4.99 0.53
C GLU A 49 14.76 3.84 0.17
N ARG A 50 13.61 3.73 0.84
CA ARG A 50 12.63 2.69 0.54
C ARG A 50 12.04 2.85 -0.86
N MET A 51 11.77 4.08 -1.29
CA MET A 51 11.29 4.33 -2.65
C MET A 51 12.33 3.98 -3.70
N ALA A 52 13.62 4.25 -3.44
CA ALA A 52 14.69 3.80 -4.34
C ALA A 52 14.73 2.28 -4.47
N GLN A 53 14.58 1.55 -3.37
CA GLN A 53 14.46 0.08 -3.39
C GLN A 53 13.24 -0.36 -4.22
N LEU A 54 12.08 0.28 -4.00
CA LEU A 54 10.85 -0.04 -4.73
C LEU A 54 11.00 0.17 -6.23
N TYR A 55 11.60 1.30 -6.65
CA TYR A 55 11.84 1.57 -8.07
C TYR A 55 12.68 0.48 -8.71
N THR A 56 13.75 0.05 -8.07
CA THR A 56 14.60 -1.03 -8.57
C THR A 56 13.84 -2.34 -8.71
N ILE A 57 12.99 -2.68 -7.73
CA ILE A 57 12.19 -3.92 -7.78
C ILE A 57 11.20 -3.91 -8.95
N LEU A 58 10.57 -2.74 -9.21
CA LEU A 58 9.46 -2.62 -10.15
C LEU A 58 9.87 -2.23 -11.57
N GLU A 59 11.14 -1.85 -11.81
CA GLU A 59 11.56 -1.17 -13.05
C GLU A 59 11.34 -1.98 -14.33
N ASN A 60 11.56 -3.29 -14.27
CA ASN A 60 11.62 -4.14 -15.47
C ASN A 60 10.30 -4.81 -15.83
N LYS A 61 9.22 -4.50 -15.12
CA LYS A 61 7.91 -5.09 -15.37
C LYS A 61 6.83 -4.03 -15.28
N GLU A 62 5.66 -4.36 -15.81
CA GLU A 62 4.51 -3.46 -15.85
C GLU A 62 3.25 -4.15 -15.34
N LYS A 63 2.18 -3.37 -15.23
CA LYS A 63 0.87 -3.85 -14.78
C LYS A 63 0.92 -4.50 -13.40
N TRP A 64 1.64 -3.84 -12.49
CA TRP A 64 1.77 -4.30 -11.13
C TRP A 64 0.44 -4.25 -10.38
N ILE A 65 0.17 -5.29 -9.60
CA ILE A 65 -0.80 -5.25 -8.51
C ILE A 65 0.00 -4.95 -7.24
N ILE A 66 -0.30 -3.83 -6.61
CA ILE A 66 0.42 -3.37 -5.41
C ILE A 66 -0.49 -3.47 -4.20
N ILE A 67 -0.05 -4.18 -3.18
CA ILE A 67 -0.68 -4.21 -1.86
C ILE A 67 0.26 -3.48 -0.90
N GLY A 68 -0.21 -2.39 -0.28
CA GLY A 68 0.64 -1.61 0.63
C GLY A 68 -0.04 -1.42 1.99
N SER A 69 0.70 -1.64 3.07
CA SER A 69 0.19 -1.51 4.44
C SER A 69 0.85 -0.34 5.15
N SER A 70 0.04 0.57 5.70
CA SER A 70 0.46 1.72 6.50
C SER A 70 1.48 2.60 5.75
N TYR A 71 2.73 2.66 6.20
CA TYR A 71 3.82 3.36 5.50
C TYR A 71 4.08 2.74 4.11
N GLY A 72 3.93 1.43 3.98
CA GLY A 72 3.98 0.75 2.68
C GLY A 72 2.83 1.15 1.76
N GLY A 73 1.70 1.55 2.34
CA GLY A 73 0.58 2.14 1.60
C GLY A 73 0.92 3.50 1.01
N LEU A 74 1.66 4.34 1.75
CA LEU A 74 2.20 5.59 1.23
C LEU A 74 3.14 5.34 0.05
N MET A 75 4.04 4.37 0.19
CA MET A 75 4.97 4.01 -0.88
C MET A 75 4.26 3.54 -2.15
N GLY A 76 3.29 2.65 -2.00
CA GLY A 76 2.48 2.14 -3.11
C GLY A 76 1.67 3.24 -3.80
N ALA A 77 1.06 4.13 -3.02
CA ALA A 77 0.31 5.28 -3.53
C ALA A 77 1.21 6.26 -4.29
N LEU A 78 2.39 6.57 -3.77
CA LEU A 78 3.38 7.42 -4.45
C LEU A 78 3.80 6.82 -5.78
N TYR A 79 4.11 5.54 -5.82
CA TYR A 79 4.48 4.85 -7.05
C TYR A 79 3.35 4.90 -8.07
N ALA A 80 2.13 4.58 -7.65
CA ALA A 80 0.97 4.58 -8.54
C ALA A 80 0.65 5.98 -9.09
N CYS A 81 0.76 7.02 -8.27
CA CYS A 81 0.55 8.40 -8.70
C CYS A 81 1.62 8.88 -9.69
N ARG A 82 2.86 8.43 -9.53
CA ARG A 82 3.97 8.78 -10.45
C ARG A 82 3.94 7.97 -11.74
N PHE A 83 3.56 6.70 -11.67
CA PHE A 83 3.59 5.76 -12.80
C PHE A 83 2.27 5.00 -12.94
N PRO A 84 1.13 5.70 -13.16
CA PRO A 84 -0.16 5.03 -13.19
C PRO A 84 -0.27 3.97 -14.30
N ASN A 85 0.46 4.15 -15.41
CA ASN A 85 0.45 3.20 -16.52
C ASN A 85 1.18 1.88 -16.17
N LYS A 86 1.99 1.87 -15.13
CA LYS A 86 2.71 0.67 -14.67
C LYS A 86 1.95 -0.11 -13.60
N VAL A 87 0.83 0.40 -13.11
CA VAL A 87 0.04 -0.22 -12.05
C VAL A 87 -1.33 -0.57 -12.58
N SER A 88 -1.73 -1.83 -12.40
CA SER A 88 -3.06 -2.29 -12.81
C SER A 88 -4.08 -2.20 -11.67
N ARG A 89 -3.63 -2.29 -10.43
CA ARG A 89 -4.49 -2.26 -9.24
C ARG A 89 -3.68 -1.88 -8.01
N LEU A 90 -4.28 -1.07 -7.15
CA LEU A 90 -3.69 -0.65 -5.88
C LEU A 90 -4.62 -1.04 -4.73
N ILE A 91 -4.12 -1.79 -3.76
CA ILE A 91 -4.84 -2.20 -2.57
C ILE A 91 -4.09 -1.67 -1.35
N LEU A 92 -4.76 -0.88 -0.54
CA LEU A 92 -4.15 -0.17 0.58
C LEU A 92 -4.79 -0.59 1.90
N LEU A 93 -3.96 -0.91 2.87
CA LEU A 93 -4.35 -1.36 4.21
C LEU A 93 -3.91 -0.31 5.22
N ALA A 94 -4.85 0.39 5.83
CA ALA A 94 -4.60 1.48 6.79
C ALA A 94 -3.51 2.45 6.30
N PRO A 95 -3.63 3.00 5.08
CA PRO A 95 -2.52 3.71 4.43
C PRO A 95 -2.29 5.10 5.03
N VAL A 96 -1.02 5.50 5.10
CA VAL A 96 -0.61 6.86 5.49
C VAL A 96 -0.66 7.76 4.25
N LEU A 97 -1.79 8.41 4.00
CA LEU A 97 -1.98 9.22 2.78
C LEU A 97 -1.92 10.72 3.03
N SER A 98 -2.27 11.18 4.23
CA SER A 98 -2.30 12.61 4.55
C SER A 98 -0.89 13.12 4.90
N THR A 99 0.00 13.12 3.92
CA THR A 99 1.38 13.61 4.04
C THR A 99 1.68 14.64 2.95
N PRO A 100 2.68 15.52 3.16
CA PRO A 100 3.12 16.45 2.11
C PRO A 100 3.61 15.76 0.85
N ASP A 101 4.11 14.53 0.95
CA ASP A 101 4.62 13.77 -0.19
C ASP A 101 3.52 13.42 -1.20
N LEU A 102 2.29 13.23 -0.72
CA LEU A 102 1.11 12.96 -1.54
C LEU A 102 0.22 14.20 -1.72
N ASN A 103 0.82 15.36 -1.90
CA ASN A 103 0.04 16.59 -2.11
C ASN A 103 -0.74 16.50 -3.43
N PRO A 104 -2.08 16.60 -3.41
CA PRO A 104 -2.91 16.52 -4.62
C PRO A 104 -2.60 17.58 -5.66
N LYS A 105 -1.98 18.70 -5.26
CA LYS A 105 -1.55 19.75 -6.19
C LYS A 105 -0.36 19.32 -7.05
N LYS A 106 0.36 18.26 -6.65
CA LYS A 106 1.54 17.76 -7.37
C LYS A 106 1.22 16.61 -8.31
N PHE A 107 0.02 16.04 -8.24
CA PHE A 107 -0.36 14.86 -9.00
C PHE A 107 -1.70 15.06 -9.70
N GLN A 108 -1.83 14.54 -10.90
CA GLN A 108 -3.14 14.36 -11.52
C GLN A 108 -3.84 13.16 -10.85
N PRO A 109 -5.17 13.23 -10.62
CA PRO A 109 -5.92 12.06 -10.15
C PRO A 109 -5.75 10.88 -11.11
N ILE A 110 -5.64 9.68 -10.56
CA ILE A 110 -5.44 8.46 -11.35
C ILE A 110 -6.71 7.62 -11.40
N ASP A 111 -6.86 6.84 -12.48
CA ASP A 111 -8.09 6.09 -12.79
C ASP A 111 -7.97 4.58 -12.54
N ILE A 112 -6.80 4.09 -12.13
CA ILE A 112 -6.63 2.67 -11.80
C ILE A 112 -7.55 2.28 -10.65
N PRO A 113 -8.02 1.03 -10.58
CA PRO A 113 -8.82 0.58 -9.43
C PRO A 113 -8.00 0.66 -8.15
N VAL A 114 -8.53 1.39 -7.16
CA VAL A 114 -7.93 1.52 -5.82
C VAL A 114 -8.94 1.05 -4.78
N THR A 115 -8.54 0.08 -3.97
CA THR A 115 -9.33 -0.42 -2.85
C THR A 115 -8.59 -0.16 -1.56
N VAL A 116 -9.26 0.46 -0.60
CA VAL A 116 -8.70 0.74 0.73
C VAL A 116 -9.51 0.01 1.79
N PHE A 117 -8.83 -0.57 2.76
CA PHE A 117 -9.41 -1.06 4.01
C PHE A 117 -8.80 -0.27 5.15
N HIS A 118 -9.64 0.34 5.97
CA HIS A 118 -9.19 1.20 7.07
C HIS A 118 -10.07 0.96 8.28
N GLY A 119 -9.44 0.66 9.41
CA GLY A 119 -10.15 0.41 10.66
C GLY A 119 -10.76 1.68 11.24
N LYS A 120 -12.04 1.61 11.63
CA LYS A 120 -12.69 2.74 12.31
C LYS A 120 -12.07 3.06 13.67
N ASN A 121 -11.36 2.09 14.27
CA ASN A 121 -10.70 2.20 15.56
C ASN A 121 -9.16 2.39 15.41
N ASP A 122 -8.69 2.80 14.24
CA ASP A 122 -7.28 3.07 14.00
C ASP A 122 -6.83 4.29 14.81
N GLN A 123 -5.94 4.07 15.78
CA GLN A 123 -5.37 5.13 16.63
C GLN A 123 -3.99 5.58 16.15
N ILE A 124 -3.45 5.00 15.10
CA ILE A 124 -2.13 5.32 14.56
C ILE A 124 -2.27 6.25 13.34
N VAL A 125 -3.10 5.85 12.37
CA VAL A 125 -3.38 6.64 11.17
C VAL A 125 -4.82 7.12 11.20
N PRO A 126 -5.07 8.42 11.37
CA PRO A 126 -6.43 8.95 11.40
C PRO A 126 -7.20 8.66 10.11
N LEU A 127 -8.40 8.09 10.26
CA LEU A 127 -9.23 7.68 9.14
C LEU A 127 -9.64 8.85 8.23
N LYS A 128 -10.16 9.92 8.81
CA LYS A 128 -10.76 11.03 8.04
C LYS A 128 -9.76 11.73 7.13
N PRO A 129 -8.56 12.15 7.59
CA PRO A 129 -7.59 12.80 6.72
C PRO A 129 -7.09 11.87 5.60
N SER A 130 -6.87 10.60 5.90
CA SER A 130 -6.41 9.64 4.91
C SER A 130 -7.47 9.40 3.83
N ARG A 131 -8.72 9.23 4.24
CA ARG A 131 -9.87 9.08 3.32
C ARG A 131 -10.07 10.32 2.45
N SER A 132 -10.00 11.51 3.04
CA SER A 132 -10.12 12.77 2.29
C SER A 132 -9.03 12.89 1.22
N ARG A 133 -7.79 12.52 1.55
CA ARG A 133 -6.67 12.53 0.61
C ARG A 133 -6.89 11.53 -0.51
N ALA A 134 -7.35 10.31 -0.20
CA ALA A 134 -7.63 9.28 -1.17
C ALA A 134 -8.68 9.73 -2.21
N LYS A 135 -9.72 10.42 -1.77
CA LYS A 135 -10.77 10.95 -2.65
C LYS A 135 -10.25 11.98 -3.64
N LYS A 136 -9.19 12.70 -3.31
CA LYS A 136 -8.58 13.69 -4.20
C LYS A 136 -7.61 13.10 -5.20
N LEU A 137 -7.03 11.93 -4.89
CA LEU A 137 -5.99 11.30 -5.72
C LEU A 137 -6.54 10.19 -6.62
N PHE A 138 -7.62 9.53 -6.22
CA PHE A 138 -8.09 8.30 -6.84
C PHE A 138 -9.52 8.45 -7.35
N ASN A 139 -9.69 8.46 -8.67
CA ASN A 139 -11.02 8.57 -9.28
C ASN A 139 -11.82 7.28 -9.21
N ASN A 140 -11.14 6.12 -9.20
CA ASN A 140 -11.79 4.81 -9.15
C ASN A 140 -11.50 4.16 -7.78
N LEU A 141 -12.10 4.72 -6.74
CA LEU A 141 -11.82 4.40 -5.34
C LEU A 141 -12.98 3.66 -4.67
N THR A 142 -12.66 2.55 -4.01
CA THR A 142 -13.53 1.89 -3.04
C THR A 142 -12.86 1.96 -1.67
N TYR A 143 -13.46 2.72 -0.75
CA TYR A 143 -12.91 2.92 0.59
C TYR A 143 -13.77 2.17 1.62
N ASN A 144 -13.23 1.06 2.14
CA ASN A 144 -13.92 0.20 3.10
C ASN A 144 -13.49 0.56 4.52
N VAL A 145 -14.41 1.13 5.28
CA VAL A 145 -14.23 1.37 6.72
C VAL A 145 -14.70 0.12 7.46
N VAL A 146 -13.80 -0.51 8.20
CA VAL A 146 -14.05 -1.80 8.84
C VAL A 146 -13.99 -1.69 10.37
N ASP A 147 -14.66 -2.60 11.06
CA ASP A 147 -14.61 -2.70 12.52
C ASP A 147 -13.33 -3.40 12.96
N ASP A 148 -12.22 -2.67 12.92
CA ASP A 148 -10.89 -3.17 13.23
C ASP A 148 -9.99 -2.01 13.67
N ASP A 149 -8.77 -2.33 14.09
CA ASP A 149 -7.72 -1.38 14.46
C ASP A 149 -6.71 -1.15 13.32
N HIS A 150 -5.57 -0.51 13.63
CA HIS A 150 -4.54 -0.22 12.65
C HIS A 150 -3.93 -1.47 12.02
N MET A 151 -3.78 -2.55 12.77
CA MET A 151 -3.11 -3.76 12.29
C MET A 151 -3.94 -4.56 11.30
N LEU A 152 -5.27 -4.43 11.33
CA LEU A 152 -6.21 -5.09 10.42
C LEU A 152 -6.07 -6.62 10.36
N HIS A 153 -5.58 -7.27 11.43
CA HIS A 153 -5.35 -8.73 11.43
C HIS A 153 -6.64 -9.50 11.15
N SER A 154 -7.75 -9.14 11.79
CA SER A 154 -9.04 -9.78 11.57
C SER A 154 -9.56 -9.54 10.15
N THR A 155 -9.44 -8.31 9.66
CA THR A 155 -9.90 -7.93 8.32
C THR A 155 -9.16 -8.68 7.23
N VAL A 156 -7.82 -8.73 7.28
CA VAL A 156 -7.03 -9.37 6.21
C VAL A 156 -7.24 -10.87 6.14
N LEU A 157 -7.62 -11.51 7.24
CA LEU A 157 -7.95 -12.94 7.27
C LEU A 157 -9.31 -13.27 6.61
N LYS A 158 -10.21 -12.29 6.51
CA LYS A 158 -11.57 -12.46 5.95
C LYS A 158 -11.68 -12.10 4.48
N ILE A 159 -10.71 -11.36 3.93
CA ILE A 159 -10.72 -10.94 2.52
C ILE A 159 -10.42 -12.14 1.63
N ASP A 160 -11.22 -12.30 0.57
CA ASP A 160 -10.91 -13.23 -0.53
C ASP A 160 -9.86 -12.57 -1.43
N TRP A 161 -8.59 -12.79 -1.12
CA TRP A 161 -7.47 -12.16 -1.81
C TRP A 161 -7.36 -12.57 -3.27
N PRO A 162 -7.52 -13.86 -3.65
CA PRO A 162 -7.57 -14.24 -5.05
C PRO A 162 -8.64 -13.49 -5.84
N GLN A 163 -9.84 -13.38 -5.30
CA GLN A 163 -10.92 -12.65 -5.96
C GLN A 163 -10.60 -11.15 -6.06
N LEU A 164 -10.13 -10.53 -4.98
CA LEU A 164 -9.84 -9.09 -4.94
C LEU A 164 -8.72 -8.71 -5.90
N THR A 165 -7.69 -9.55 -6.02
CA THR A 165 -6.54 -9.29 -6.89
C THR A 165 -6.72 -9.80 -8.30
N GLY A 166 -7.63 -10.73 -8.53
CA GLY A 166 -7.76 -11.43 -9.79
C GLY A 166 -6.61 -12.44 -10.04
N VAL A 167 -5.88 -12.81 -8.99
CA VAL A 167 -4.78 -13.79 -9.05
C VAL A 167 -5.31 -15.12 -8.55
N SER A 168 -5.25 -16.13 -9.40
CA SER A 168 -5.69 -17.48 -9.05
C SER A 168 -4.52 -18.44 -8.86
#